data_003d63ade1a5be8e33fd6e1d0672bba2
#
_entry.id   003d63ade1a5be8e33fd6e1d0672bba2
#
_cell.length_a   1.000
_cell.length_b   1.000
_cell.length_c   1.000
_cell.angle_alpha   90.00
_cell.angle_beta   90.00
_cell.angle_gamma   90.00
#
_symmetry.space_group_name_H-M   'P 1'
#
loop_
_entity.id
_entity.type
_entity.pdbx_description
1 polymer ?
#
loop_
_entity_poly.entity_id
_entity_poly.type
_entity_poly.pdbx_seq_one_letter_code
_entity_poly.pdbx_strand_id
1 'polypeptide(L)'
;MKRLFHIVWICLAVAACSKDELPGTHGEFASLTLSVASSQNDVKTRAVSADADEQRINNLYIFIFNPDGSVDYRNYISSLSASSWTGTIGGLTCGTGKSVAAIANTDNTVVDITREMLDGIASRAALDSCVVNLRGKFIERGTNFLMTGVAENVTVTAGSPVSATVPLTRVDSKIRFRVTEASGVTFTSDDWRVVSVPRKAGMMASRTDLCTDPAECFDTEWAHFEEDGKTFAFYSLESVLTPRAEIPVTAGTYEEQYAPREK
;
A
#
# COMPACT_ATOMS: atom_id res chain seq x y z
N MET A 1 0.74 99.50 -13.88
CA MET A 1 1.79 98.50 -13.99
C MET A 1 1.29 97.18 -13.30
N LYS A 2 0.72 96.28 -14.05
CA LYS A 2 0.18 95.05 -13.59
C LYS A 2 1.08 93.90 -14.02
N ARG A 3 1.69 93.21 -13.11
CA ARG A 3 2.50 92.02 -13.41
C ARG A 3 1.59 90.75 -13.34
N LEU A 4 1.47 90.14 -14.49
CA LEU A 4 0.76 88.88 -14.65
C LEU A 4 1.69 87.74 -14.21
N PHE A 5 1.25 87.00 -13.18
CA PHE A 5 1.91 85.74 -12.80
C PHE A 5 1.25 84.56 -13.54
N HIS A 6 2.04 83.94 -14.41
CA HIS A 6 1.64 82.67 -15.04
C HIS A 6 2.07 81.50 -14.14
N ILE A 7 1.12 80.83 -13.61
CA ILE A 7 1.33 79.54 -12.90
C ILE A 7 1.31 78.43 -13.96
N VAL A 8 2.48 77.90 -14.23
CA VAL A 8 2.59 76.67 -15.05
C VAL A 8 2.32 75.47 -14.18
N TRP A 9 1.24 74.79 -14.45
CA TRP A 9 0.89 73.52 -13.85
C TRP A 9 1.63 72.39 -14.58
N ILE A 10 2.67 71.85 -13.97
CA ILE A 10 3.35 70.65 -14.46
C ILE A 10 2.56 69.44 -13.98
N CYS A 11 1.81 68.80 -14.88
CA CYS A 11 1.24 67.48 -14.66
C CYS A 11 2.36 66.44 -14.68
N LEU A 12 2.74 65.93 -13.48
CA LEU A 12 3.56 64.75 -13.38
C LEU A 12 2.69 63.54 -13.73
N ALA A 13 2.83 63.05 -14.94
CA ALA A 13 2.30 61.73 -15.31
C ALA A 13 3.17 60.67 -14.63
N VAL A 14 2.65 60.10 -13.56
CA VAL A 14 3.22 58.88 -12.97
C VAL A 14 2.89 57.74 -13.92
N ALA A 15 3.84 57.37 -14.77
CA ALA A 15 3.80 56.13 -15.51
C ALA A 15 3.87 55.01 -14.46
N ALA A 16 2.72 54.44 -14.11
CA ALA A 16 2.66 53.15 -13.46
C ALA A 16 3.24 52.12 -14.47
N CYS A 17 4.48 51.74 -14.28
CA CYS A 17 5.00 50.53 -14.87
C CYS A 17 4.14 49.39 -14.31
N SER A 18 3.13 48.99 -15.09
CA SER A 18 2.62 47.62 -14.97
C SER A 18 3.81 46.72 -15.33
N LYS A 19 4.36 46.05 -14.33
CA LYS A 19 5.13 44.85 -14.59
C LYS A 19 4.17 43.90 -15.30
N ASP A 20 4.27 43.85 -16.61
CA ASP A 20 3.88 42.67 -17.35
C ASP A 20 4.82 41.56 -16.86
N GLU A 21 4.37 40.85 -15.83
CA GLU A 21 4.90 39.53 -15.54
C GLU A 21 4.59 38.70 -16.79
N LEU A 22 5.63 38.54 -17.63
CA LEU A 22 5.67 37.42 -18.56
C LEU A 22 5.16 36.20 -17.83
N PRO A 23 4.27 35.38 -18.44
CA PRO A 23 3.92 34.08 -17.88
C PRO A 23 5.16 33.18 -17.99
N GLY A 24 6.13 33.40 -17.16
CA GLY A 24 7.34 32.63 -16.95
C GLY A 24 7.04 31.68 -15.81
N THR A 25 6.62 30.50 -16.15
CA THR A 25 7.09 29.16 -15.68
C THR A 25 7.91 29.12 -14.38
N HIS A 26 7.56 29.86 -13.36
CA HIS A 26 7.86 29.48 -11.98
C HIS A 26 6.60 28.81 -11.47
N GLY A 27 6.52 27.47 -11.64
CA GLY A 27 5.48 26.68 -11.04
C GLY A 27 5.42 27.06 -9.55
N GLU A 28 4.28 27.57 -9.11
CA GLU A 28 4.09 27.84 -7.69
C GLU A 28 4.27 26.53 -6.93
N PHE A 29 5.18 26.55 -5.97
CA PHE A 29 5.42 25.39 -5.11
C PHE A 29 4.48 25.46 -3.91
N ALA A 30 4.00 24.32 -3.53
CA ALA A 30 3.10 24.19 -2.39
C ALA A 30 3.55 23.07 -1.44
N SER A 31 2.84 22.95 -0.35
CA SER A 31 3.04 21.88 0.63
C SER A 31 1.78 21.08 0.86
N LEU A 32 1.98 19.81 1.18
CA LEU A 32 0.93 18.85 1.50
C LEU A 32 1.22 18.24 2.88
N THR A 33 0.27 18.30 3.79
CA THR A 33 0.29 17.50 5.01
C THR A 33 -0.26 16.12 4.69
N LEU A 34 0.59 15.12 4.77
CA LEU A 34 0.23 13.73 4.47
C LEU A 34 0.13 12.91 5.75
N SER A 35 -1.00 12.22 5.91
CA SER A 35 -1.19 11.21 6.94
C SER A 35 -1.28 9.84 6.28
N VAL A 36 -0.48 8.90 6.77
CA VAL A 36 -0.45 7.50 6.32
C VAL A 36 -0.74 6.62 7.52
N ALA A 37 -1.70 5.74 7.43
CA ALA A 37 -2.06 4.86 8.53
C ALA A 37 -2.40 3.47 8.01
N SER A 38 -1.99 2.44 8.77
CA SER A 38 -2.45 1.08 8.56
C SER A 38 -3.96 1.02 8.79
N SER A 39 -4.71 0.59 7.77
CA SER A 39 -6.15 0.37 7.91
C SER A 39 -6.40 -1.08 8.32
N GLN A 40 -7.26 -1.26 9.31
CA GLN A 40 -7.90 -2.55 9.52
C GLN A 40 -8.96 -2.68 8.41
N ASN A 41 -8.70 -3.47 7.40
CA ASN A 41 -9.79 -3.92 6.56
C ASN A 41 -10.64 -4.88 7.40
N ASP A 42 -11.66 -4.32 8.06
CA ASP A 42 -12.75 -5.07 8.66
C ASP A 42 -13.55 -5.76 7.54
N VAL A 43 -12.99 -6.80 6.98
CA VAL A 43 -13.85 -7.83 6.41
C VAL A 43 -14.58 -8.42 7.61
N LYS A 44 -15.87 -8.11 7.73
CA LYS A 44 -16.77 -8.55 8.81
C LYS A 44 -17.00 -10.06 8.77
N THR A 45 -15.95 -10.83 8.90
CA THR A 45 -16.02 -12.25 9.26
C THR A 45 -15.32 -12.39 10.60
N ARG A 46 -16.10 -12.39 11.67
CA ARG A 46 -15.74 -12.57 13.09
C ARG A 46 -14.27 -12.18 13.36
N ALA A 47 -14.08 -10.93 13.76
CA ALA A 47 -12.81 -10.27 13.92
C ALA A 47 -11.76 -11.12 14.61
N VAL A 48 -10.76 -11.54 13.87
CA VAL A 48 -9.47 -11.80 14.47
C VAL A 48 -8.83 -10.42 14.58
N SER A 49 -8.68 -9.93 15.81
CA SER A 49 -7.94 -8.69 16.08
C SER A 49 -6.59 -8.77 15.36
N ALA A 50 -6.28 -7.79 14.54
CA ALA A 50 -4.94 -7.67 13.99
C ALA A 50 -3.97 -7.47 15.16
N ASP A 51 -2.90 -8.26 15.22
CA ASP A 51 -1.84 -8.05 16.19
C ASP A 51 -1.21 -6.68 15.93
N ALA A 52 -0.75 -6.00 16.97
CA ALA A 52 -0.08 -4.70 16.84
C ALA A 52 1.12 -4.76 15.87
N ASP A 53 1.80 -5.90 15.79
CA ASP A 53 2.90 -6.14 14.86
C ASP A 53 2.45 -6.18 13.39
N GLU A 54 1.22 -6.61 13.14
CA GLU A 54 0.64 -6.66 11.79
C GLU A 54 0.32 -5.28 11.20
N GLN A 55 0.29 -4.25 12.06
CA GLN A 55 0.00 -2.86 11.67
C GLN A 55 1.23 -1.98 11.69
N ARG A 56 2.38 -2.52 12.09
CA ARG A 56 3.60 -1.73 12.27
C ARG A 56 4.17 -1.27 10.94
N ILE A 57 4.44 0.03 10.85
CA ILE A 57 5.18 0.67 9.76
C ILE A 57 6.62 0.85 10.25
N ASN A 58 7.58 0.15 9.66
CA ASN A 58 9.01 0.25 9.99
C ASN A 58 9.77 1.16 9.03
N ASN A 59 9.30 1.25 7.81
CA ASN A 59 9.75 2.20 6.80
C ASN A 59 8.60 2.56 5.88
N LEU A 60 8.73 3.66 5.17
CA LEU A 60 7.68 4.18 4.30
C LEU A 60 8.31 4.81 3.07
N TYR A 61 7.89 4.38 1.89
CA TYR A 61 8.18 5.01 0.62
C TYR A 61 6.95 5.78 0.14
N ILE A 62 7.12 7.05 -0.19
CA ILE A 62 6.05 7.95 -0.63
C ILE A 62 6.34 8.39 -2.05
N PHE A 63 5.32 8.32 -2.91
CA PHE A 63 5.28 8.93 -4.22
C PHE A 63 4.14 9.93 -4.31
N ILE A 64 4.37 11.04 -5.00
CA ILE A 64 3.32 11.93 -5.48
C ILE A 64 3.48 12.03 -6.98
N PHE A 65 2.41 11.74 -7.70
CA PHE A 65 2.37 11.77 -9.15
C PHE A 65 1.50 12.91 -9.64
N ASN A 66 1.93 13.53 -10.72
CA ASN A 66 1.11 14.47 -11.49
C ASN A 66 -0.02 13.72 -12.22
N PRO A 67 -1.04 14.44 -12.74
CA PRO A 67 -2.15 13.83 -13.48
C PRO A 67 -1.71 13.09 -14.76
N ASP A 68 -0.57 13.42 -15.32
CA ASP A 68 0.03 12.74 -16.47
C ASP A 68 0.79 11.45 -16.07
N GLY A 69 0.84 11.14 -14.79
CA GLY A 69 1.54 9.99 -14.23
C GLY A 69 3.03 10.20 -13.98
N SER A 70 3.59 11.37 -14.27
CA SER A 70 4.98 11.69 -13.95
C SER A 70 5.19 11.85 -12.44
N VAL A 71 6.40 11.56 -11.95
CA VAL A 71 6.74 11.70 -10.54
C VAL A 71 6.97 13.18 -10.22
N ASP A 72 6.16 13.74 -9.32
CA ASP A 72 6.36 15.08 -8.76
C ASP A 72 7.27 15.04 -7.52
N TYR A 73 7.09 14.02 -6.69
CA TYR A 73 7.86 13.83 -5.46
C TYR A 73 8.03 12.35 -5.15
N ARG A 74 9.16 11.99 -4.57
CA ARG A 74 9.40 10.69 -3.94
C ARG A 74 10.34 10.83 -2.75
N ASN A 75 10.10 10.03 -1.73
CA ASN A 75 10.97 9.99 -0.55
C ASN A 75 10.84 8.67 0.19
N TYR A 76 11.93 8.25 0.79
CA TYR A 76 12.00 7.10 1.67
C TYR A 76 12.26 7.53 3.11
N ILE A 77 11.45 7.04 4.04
CA ILE A 77 11.52 7.32 5.46
C ILE A 77 11.86 6.01 6.17
N SER A 78 12.98 5.96 6.84
CA SER A 78 13.46 4.78 7.58
C SER A 78 13.17 4.90 9.07
N SER A 79 13.35 3.78 9.76
CA SER A 79 13.38 3.72 11.24
C SER A 79 12.11 4.20 11.91
N LEU A 80 10.97 3.87 11.32
CA LEU A 80 9.66 4.04 11.94
C LEU A 80 9.37 2.85 12.86
N SER A 81 8.48 3.03 13.83
CA SER A 81 7.95 1.96 14.68
C SER A 81 6.59 2.38 15.21
N ALA A 82 5.64 2.56 14.28
CA ALA A 82 4.31 3.07 14.58
C ALA A 82 3.28 2.45 13.63
N SER A 83 1.99 2.57 13.92
CA SER A 83 0.90 2.18 13.01
C SER A 83 0.47 3.31 12.07
N SER A 84 1.03 4.49 12.24
CA SER A 84 0.75 5.67 11.41
C SER A 84 1.94 6.61 11.34
N TRP A 85 1.98 7.41 10.28
CA TRP A 85 2.94 8.49 10.09
C TRP A 85 2.23 9.74 9.57
N THR A 86 2.66 10.91 10.02
CA THR A 86 2.18 12.20 9.51
C THR A 86 3.37 13.12 9.32
N GLY A 87 3.41 13.80 8.18
CA GLY A 87 4.46 14.76 7.87
C GLY A 87 4.04 15.77 6.80
N THR A 88 4.80 16.85 6.68
CA THR A 88 4.58 17.87 5.65
C THR A 88 5.61 17.70 4.54
N ILE A 89 5.14 17.65 3.32
CA ILE A 89 5.92 17.52 2.09
C ILE A 89 5.84 18.87 1.38
N GLY A 90 6.98 19.50 1.18
CA GLY A 90 7.11 20.77 0.47
C GLY A 90 7.72 20.61 -0.91
N GLY A 91 7.69 21.70 -1.70
CA GLY A 91 8.30 21.74 -3.03
C GLY A 91 7.49 21.04 -4.11
N LEU A 92 6.19 20.81 -3.86
CA LEU A 92 5.28 20.19 -4.83
C LEU A 92 4.84 21.22 -5.89
N THR A 93 4.70 20.77 -7.12
CA THR A 93 4.03 21.57 -8.14
C THR A 93 2.55 21.72 -7.82
N CYS A 94 1.98 22.92 -7.99
CA CYS A 94 0.54 23.12 -7.81
C CYS A 94 -0.23 22.40 -8.91
N GLY A 95 -1.42 21.93 -8.58
CA GLY A 95 -2.30 21.27 -9.53
C GLY A 95 -3.39 20.44 -8.89
N THR A 96 -4.34 20.03 -9.70
CA THR A 96 -5.45 19.14 -9.36
C THR A 96 -5.21 17.74 -9.93
N GLY A 97 -5.88 16.73 -9.39
CA GLY A 97 -5.82 15.37 -9.92
C GLY A 97 -4.52 14.62 -9.68
N LYS A 98 -3.71 15.07 -8.71
CA LYS A 98 -2.52 14.31 -8.30
C LYS A 98 -2.93 13.02 -7.58
N SER A 99 -2.05 12.03 -7.61
CA SER A 99 -2.19 10.83 -6.78
C SER A 99 -1.01 10.69 -5.83
N VAL A 100 -1.31 10.23 -4.61
CA VAL A 100 -0.31 9.97 -3.56
C VAL A 100 -0.31 8.48 -3.28
N ALA A 101 0.80 7.82 -3.54
CA ALA A 101 0.99 6.40 -3.22
C ALA A 101 1.96 6.26 -2.04
N ALA A 102 1.66 5.32 -1.15
CA ALA A 102 2.49 4.98 -0.02
C ALA A 102 2.74 3.47 0.02
N ILE A 103 3.99 3.07 0.21
CA ILE A 103 4.43 1.69 0.33
C ILE A 103 5.19 1.55 1.63
N ALA A 104 4.72 0.71 2.54
CA ALA A 104 5.36 0.47 3.83
C ALA A 104 6.00 -0.92 3.89
N ASN A 105 7.08 -0.99 4.67
CA ASN A 105 7.80 -2.23 4.97
C ASN A 105 8.44 -2.89 3.74
N THR A 106 9.08 -2.06 2.91
CA THR A 106 10.00 -2.54 1.87
C THR A 106 11.25 -3.15 2.51
N ASP A 107 12.09 -3.79 1.69
CA ASP A 107 13.34 -4.42 2.15
C ASP A 107 13.14 -5.51 3.21
N ASN A 108 11.97 -6.13 3.25
CA ASN A 108 11.74 -7.26 4.13
C ASN A 108 12.34 -8.56 3.56
N THR A 109 12.43 -9.58 4.40
CA THR A 109 13.09 -10.84 4.03
C THR A 109 12.21 -11.80 3.25
N VAL A 110 10.90 -11.53 3.16
CA VAL A 110 9.90 -12.47 2.61
C VAL A 110 9.55 -12.15 1.17
N VAL A 111 9.46 -10.86 0.83
CA VAL A 111 9.13 -10.39 -0.51
C VAL A 111 10.30 -9.64 -1.14
N ASP A 112 10.27 -9.52 -2.45
CA ASP A 112 11.37 -8.95 -3.24
C ASP A 112 11.29 -7.44 -3.47
N ILE A 113 10.31 -6.77 -2.90
CA ILE A 113 10.16 -5.31 -3.02
C ILE A 113 11.23 -4.61 -2.19
N THR A 114 12.13 -3.91 -2.86
CA THR A 114 13.23 -3.18 -2.23
C THR A 114 13.11 -1.68 -2.47
N ARG A 115 13.76 -0.91 -1.61
CA ARG A 115 13.90 0.53 -1.81
C ARG A 115 14.54 0.86 -3.17
N GLU A 116 15.57 0.12 -3.56
CA GLU A 116 16.29 0.34 -4.82
C GLU A 116 15.36 0.17 -6.04
N MET A 117 14.48 -0.86 -6.02
CA MET A 117 13.45 -1.01 -7.06
C MET A 117 12.54 0.21 -7.13
N LEU A 118 12.09 0.72 -5.99
CA LEU A 118 11.21 1.89 -5.93
C LEU A 118 11.93 3.17 -6.34
N ASP A 119 13.21 3.32 -6.03
CA ASP A 119 14.04 4.46 -6.50
C ASP A 119 14.09 4.51 -8.04
N GLY A 120 13.95 3.37 -8.72
CA GLY A 120 13.89 3.24 -10.18
C GLY A 120 12.54 3.55 -10.82
N ILE A 121 11.47 3.71 -10.06
CA ILE A 121 10.12 3.98 -10.59
C ILE A 121 10.04 5.38 -11.20
N ALA A 122 9.74 5.44 -12.50
CA ALA A 122 9.70 6.70 -13.26
C ALA A 122 8.27 7.24 -13.47
N SER A 123 7.23 6.42 -13.27
CA SER A 123 5.84 6.84 -13.48
C SER A 123 4.86 6.05 -12.63
N ARG A 124 3.63 6.57 -12.51
CA ARG A 124 2.53 5.88 -11.85
C ARG A 124 2.24 4.52 -12.50
N ALA A 125 2.20 4.45 -13.82
CA ALA A 125 1.97 3.19 -14.53
C ALA A 125 3.07 2.14 -14.25
N ALA A 126 4.33 2.57 -14.11
CA ALA A 126 5.41 1.69 -13.70
C ALA A 126 5.20 1.15 -12.27
N LEU A 127 4.74 1.99 -11.33
CA LEU A 127 4.42 1.56 -9.98
C LEU A 127 3.26 0.57 -9.96
N ASP A 128 2.18 0.86 -10.70
CA ASP A 128 0.98 0.01 -10.77
C ASP A 128 1.27 -1.36 -11.40
N SER A 129 2.29 -1.46 -12.25
CA SER A 129 2.72 -2.71 -12.87
C SER A 129 3.61 -3.59 -11.98
N CYS A 130 4.05 -3.09 -10.83
CA CYS A 130 4.92 -3.84 -9.93
C CYS A 130 4.25 -5.12 -9.41
N VAL A 131 5.02 -6.20 -9.45
CA VAL A 131 4.63 -7.52 -8.94
C VAL A 131 5.46 -7.83 -7.70
N VAL A 132 4.79 -8.31 -6.67
CA VAL A 132 5.41 -8.84 -5.46
C VAL A 132 5.69 -10.31 -5.67
N ASN A 133 6.93 -10.76 -5.41
CA ASN A 133 7.27 -12.16 -5.42
C ASN A 133 7.73 -12.61 -4.03
N LEU A 134 7.26 -13.77 -3.60
CA LEU A 134 7.79 -14.43 -2.41
C LEU A 134 9.19 -15.00 -2.70
N ARG A 135 10.11 -14.81 -1.77
CA ARG A 135 11.49 -15.33 -1.85
C ARG A 135 11.60 -16.81 -1.43
N GLY A 136 10.58 -17.62 -1.74
CA GLY A 136 10.55 -19.04 -1.41
C GLY A 136 10.12 -19.36 0.03
N LYS A 137 9.72 -18.36 0.80
CA LYS A 137 9.17 -18.51 2.15
C LYS A 137 7.75 -18.00 2.18
N PHE A 138 6.88 -18.64 2.93
CA PHE A 138 5.58 -18.05 3.24
C PHE A 138 5.76 -16.98 4.34
N ILE A 139 4.79 -16.07 4.43
CA ILE A 139 4.83 -14.96 5.37
C ILE A 139 4.47 -15.49 6.75
N GLU A 140 5.41 -15.40 7.68
CA GLU A 140 5.23 -15.85 9.06
C GLU A 140 4.72 -14.72 9.96
N ARG A 141 4.09 -15.10 11.08
CA ARG A 141 3.72 -14.15 12.14
C ARG A 141 4.98 -13.44 12.67
N GLY A 142 4.88 -12.12 12.88
CA GLY A 142 5.99 -11.30 13.35
C GLY A 142 6.93 -10.79 12.27
N THR A 143 6.70 -11.13 10.99
CA THR A 143 7.38 -10.47 9.87
C THR A 143 6.78 -9.10 9.60
N ASN A 144 7.57 -8.23 8.96
CA ASN A 144 7.09 -6.94 8.51
C ASN A 144 6.22 -7.12 7.25
N PHE A 145 4.93 -6.88 7.36
CA PHE A 145 4.00 -7.01 6.23
C PHE A 145 4.17 -5.86 5.24
N LEU A 146 4.31 -6.18 3.96
CA LEU A 146 4.26 -5.18 2.90
C LEU A 146 2.85 -4.59 2.86
N MET A 147 2.75 -3.28 2.97
CA MET A 147 1.47 -2.56 2.90
C MET A 147 1.54 -1.48 1.85
N THR A 148 0.44 -1.28 1.14
CA THR A 148 0.34 -0.26 0.09
C THR A 148 -0.97 0.50 0.20
N GLY A 149 -0.98 1.73 -0.29
CA GLY A 149 -2.18 2.54 -0.34
C GLY A 149 -2.05 3.69 -1.32
N VAL A 150 -3.18 4.21 -1.76
CA VAL A 150 -3.25 5.35 -2.68
C VAL A 150 -4.37 6.30 -2.27
N ALA A 151 -4.08 7.59 -2.35
CA ALA A 151 -5.09 8.65 -2.36
C ALA A 151 -5.11 9.28 -3.75
N GLU A 152 -6.27 9.28 -4.38
CA GLU A 152 -6.48 9.83 -5.71
C GLU A 152 -7.09 11.23 -5.67
N ASN A 153 -6.97 11.97 -6.77
CA ASN A 153 -7.59 13.29 -6.96
C ASN A 153 -7.17 14.34 -5.92
N VAL A 154 -5.93 14.28 -5.46
CA VAL A 154 -5.38 15.27 -4.52
C VAL A 154 -5.15 16.57 -5.25
N THR A 155 -5.68 17.68 -4.68
CA THR A 155 -5.42 19.04 -5.18
C THR A 155 -4.39 19.71 -4.29
N VAL A 156 -3.33 20.24 -4.88
CA VAL A 156 -2.25 20.95 -4.18
C VAL A 156 -2.24 22.39 -4.65
N THR A 157 -2.40 23.35 -3.71
CA THR A 157 -2.54 24.78 -4.01
C THR A 157 -1.52 25.59 -3.23
N ALA A 158 -0.88 26.56 -3.88
CA ALA A 158 0.04 27.47 -3.22
C ALA A 158 -0.65 28.30 -2.14
N GLY A 159 0.04 28.53 -1.04
CA GLY A 159 -0.43 29.39 0.04
C GLY A 159 -1.65 28.87 0.83
N SER A 160 -2.15 27.68 0.51
CA SER A 160 -3.26 27.04 1.23
C SER A 160 -2.82 25.76 1.89
N PRO A 161 -3.20 25.51 3.15
CA PRO A 161 -2.92 24.21 3.78
C PRO A 161 -3.76 23.13 3.08
N VAL A 162 -3.09 22.13 2.54
CA VAL A 162 -3.71 20.97 1.92
C VAL A 162 -3.35 19.74 2.75
N SER A 163 -4.29 18.83 2.91
CA SER A 163 -4.05 17.56 3.59
C SER A 163 -4.59 16.40 2.77
N ALA A 164 -3.90 15.27 2.82
CA ALA A 164 -4.36 14.01 2.27
C ALA A 164 -4.12 12.88 3.27
N THR A 165 -4.94 11.83 3.17
CA THR A 165 -4.80 10.62 3.98
C THR A 165 -4.68 9.42 3.04
N VAL A 166 -3.66 8.59 3.27
CA VAL A 166 -3.46 7.33 2.54
C VAL A 166 -3.67 6.18 3.52
N PRO A 167 -4.78 5.44 3.42
CA PRO A 167 -4.96 4.21 4.17
C PRO A 167 -4.07 3.12 3.56
N LEU A 168 -3.25 2.47 4.37
CA LEU A 168 -2.45 1.33 3.95
C LEU A 168 -3.20 0.04 4.18
N THR A 169 -3.19 -0.82 3.18
CA THR A 169 -3.68 -2.20 3.27
C THR A 169 -2.53 -3.17 3.02
N ARG A 170 -2.56 -4.33 3.67
CA ARG A 170 -1.56 -5.37 3.43
C ARG A 170 -1.76 -5.97 2.03
N VAL A 171 -0.65 -6.33 1.42
CA VAL A 171 -0.65 -7.05 0.13
C VAL A 171 -0.99 -8.54 0.31
N ASP A 172 -0.90 -9.01 1.54
CA ASP A 172 -1.27 -10.37 1.94
C ASP A 172 -2.56 -10.40 2.74
N SER A 173 -3.18 -11.57 2.76
CA SER A 173 -4.37 -11.87 3.54
C SER A 173 -4.05 -12.91 4.62
N LYS A 174 -4.55 -12.69 5.84
CA LYS A 174 -4.48 -13.66 6.93
C LYS A 174 -5.64 -14.64 6.80
N ILE A 175 -5.31 -15.90 6.67
CA ILE A 175 -6.28 -17.00 6.61
C ILE A 175 -6.15 -17.80 7.89
N ARG A 176 -7.25 -17.93 8.64
CA ARG A 176 -7.31 -18.74 9.85
C ARG A 176 -8.15 -19.97 9.59
N PHE A 177 -7.59 -21.12 9.91
CA PHE A 177 -8.29 -22.40 9.91
C PHE A 177 -8.61 -22.81 11.34
N ARG A 178 -9.77 -23.37 11.53
CA ARG A 178 -10.15 -24.12 12.71
C ARG A 178 -10.60 -25.49 12.25
N VAL A 179 -9.92 -26.51 12.73
CA VAL A 179 -10.24 -27.90 12.41
C VAL A 179 -11.13 -28.46 13.50
N THR A 180 -12.24 -29.03 13.13
CA THR A 180 -13.16 -29.73 14.07
C THR A 180 -13.34 -31.13 13.61
N GLU A 181 -13.28 -32.08 14.56
CA GLU A 181 -13.54 -33.47 14.29
C GLU A 181 -15.03 -33.68 13.96
N ALA A 182 -15.30 -34.40 12.89
CA ALA A 182 -16.65 -34.89 12.62
C ALA A 182 -16.98 -36.05 13.59
N SER A 183 -18.26 -36.31 13.82
CA SER A 183 -18.68 -37.43 14.68
C SER A 183 -18.08 -38.73 14.17
N GLY A 184 -17.35 -39.44 15.04
CA GLY A 184 -16.70 -40.71 14.73
C GLY A 184 -15.35 -40.60 13.98
N VAL A 185 -14.83 -39.37 13.77
CA VAL A 185 -13.53 -39.15 13.18
C VAL A 185 -12.62 -38.51 14.21
N THR A 186 -11.49 -39.11 14.48
CA THR A 186 -10.45 -38.56 15.38
C THR A 186 -9.20 -38.27 14.55
N PHE A 187 -8.69 -37.05 14.63
CA PHE A 187 -7.40 -36.71 14.03
C PHE A 187 -6.28 -37.27 14.91
N THR A 188 -5.45 -38.08 14.31
CA THR A 188 -4.29 -38.70 15.00
C THR A 188 -3.00 -37.92 14.79
N SER A 189 -3.02 -36.89 13.94
CA SER A 189 -1.88 -36.04 13.66
C SER A 189 -2.17 -34.59 14.08
N ASP A 190 -1.16 -33.95 14.67
CA ASP A 190 -1.16 -32.52 14.97
C ASP A 190 -0.43 -31.71 13.88
N ASP A 191 -0.20 -32.32 12.71
CA ASP A 191 0.48 -31.70 11.60
C ASP A 191 -0.51 -31.07 10.61
N TRP A 192 -0.08 -30.02 9.99
CA TRP A 192 -0.78 -29.35 8.90
C TRP A 192 0.22 -28.78 7.88
N ARG A 193 -0.23 -28.58 6.66
CA ARG A 193 0.46 -27.79 5.64
C ARG A 193 -0.54 -27.03 4.80
N VAL A 194 -0.07 -26.05 4.05
CA VAL A 194 -0.86 -25.33 3.05
C VAL A 194 -0.29 -25.64 1.68
N VAL A 195 -1.16 -26.01 0.75
CA VAL A 195 -0.81 -26.29 -0.64
C VAL A 195 -1.35 -25.20 -1.55
N SER A 196 -0.73 -25.05 -2.73
CA SER A 196 -1.09 -24.05 -3.74
C SER A 196 -0.98 -22.62 -3.24
N VAL A 197 0.04 -22.32 -2.44
CA VAL A 197 0.34 -20.94 -1.99
C VAL A 197 0.89 -20.13 -3.16
N PRO A 198 0.27 -19.00 -3.53
CA PRO A 198 0.73 -18.18 -4.66
C PRO A 198 2.09 -17.55 -4.38
N ARG A 199 2.96 -17.56 -5.39
CA ARG A 199 4.31 -16.95 -5.32
C ARG A 199 4.31 -15.47 -5.66
N LYS A 200 3.28 -14.97 -6.35
CA LYS A 200 3.24 -13.63 -6.92
C LYS A 200 1.89 -12.97 -6.68
N ALA A 201 1.91 -11.65 -6.51
CA ALA A 201 0.70 -10.82 -6.50
C ALA A 201 0.98 -9.43 -7.07
N GLY A 202 -0.04 -8.68 -7.45
CA GLY A 202 0.09 -7.26 -7.74
C GLY A 202 0.43 -6.48 -6.48
N MET A 203 1.37 -5.52 -6.57
CA MET A 203 1.77 -4.73 -5.42
C MET A 203 0.73 -3.66 -5.05
N MET A 204 0.25 -2.91 -6.03
CA MET A 204 -0.66 -1.78 -5.83
C MET A 204 -2.12 -2.12 -6.04
N ALA A 205 -2.41 -3.15 -6.81
CA ALA A 205 -3.75 -3.58 -7.15
C ALA A 205 -3.81 -5.09 -7.36
N SER A 206 -5.00 -5.65 -7.16
CA SER A 206 -5.29 -7.05 -7.49
C SER A 206 -5.00 -7.35 -8.96
N ARG A 207 -4.31 -8.46 -9.20
CA ARG A 207 -3.90 -8.95 -10.52
C ARG A 207 -4.37 -10.38 -10.71
N THR A 208 -5.45 -10.57 -11.47
CA THR A 208 -6.03 -11.89 -11.74
C THR A 208 -5.30 -12.69 -12.82
N ASP A 209 -4.31 -12.09 -13.46
CA ASP A 209 -3.45 -12.71 -14.46
C ASP A 209 -2.19 -13.38 -13.88
N LEU A 210 -1.99 -13.28 -12.55
CA LEU A 210 -0.87 -13.87 -11.84
C LEU A 210 -1.29 -15.15 -11.13
N CYS A 211 -0.37 -16.12 -11.02
CA CYS A 211 -0.58 -17.41 -10.36
C CYS A 211 -1.85 -18.11 -10.83
N THR A 212 -2.05 -18.17 -12.13
CA THR A 212 -3.17 -18.91 -12.76
C THR A 212 -2.85 -20.39 -12.95
N ASP A 213 -1.57 -20.77 -12.93
CA ASP A 213 -1.08 -22.13 -13.04
C ASP A 213 -0.64 -22.65 -11.65
N PRO A 214 -1.03 -23.85 -11.23
CA PRO A 214 -0.51 -24.49 -10.01
C PRO A 214 1.02 -24.56 -9.95
N ALA A 215 1.72 -24.62 -11.07
CA ALA A 215 3.18 -24.58 -11.14
C ALA A 215 3.79 -23.25 -10.65
N GLU A 216 3.01 -22.16 -10.64
CA GLU A 216 3.41 -20.87 -10.09
C GLU A 216 3.15 -20.74 -8.56
N CYS A 217 2.63 -21.81 -7.95
CA CYS A 217 2.40 -21.93 -6.52
C CYS A 217 3.48 -22.81 -5.86
N PHE A 218 3.44 -22.92 -4.56
CA PHE A 218 4.24 -23.87 -3.79
C PHE A 218 3.42 -24.44 -2.64
N ASP A 219 3.91 -25.55 -2.08
CA ASP A 219 3.37 -26.13 -0.85
C ASP A 219 4.30 -25.77 0.31
N THR A 220 3.73 -25.51 1.47
CA THR A 220 4.53 -25.28 2.68
C THR A 220 5.07 -26.62 3.22
N GLU A 221 6.11 -26.52 4.04
CA GLU A 221 6.51 -27.64 4.88
C GLU A 221 5.38 -28.01 5.85
N TRP A 222 5.42 -29.25 6.38
CA TRP A 222 4.56 -29.67 7.46
C TRP A 222 4.89 -28.91 8.73
N ALA A 223 3.88 -28.41 9.43
CA ALA A 223 3.98 -27.71 10.71
C ALA A 223 3.01 -28.29 11.73
N HIS A 224 3.30 -28.10 13.01
CA HIS A 224 2.42 -28.54 14.10
C HIS A 224 1.41 -27.46 14.49
N PHE A 225 0.26 -27.87 14.98
CA PHE A 225 -0.68 -26.92 15.61
C PHE A 225 -0.06 -26.33 16.87
N GLU A 226 -0.17 -25.01 17.03
CA GLU A 226 0.48 -24.29 18.13
C GLU A 226 -0.28 -24.41 19.47
N GLU A 227 -1.58 -24.78 19.49
CA GLU A 227 -2.43 -24.76 20.67
C GLU A 227 -3.51 -25.85 20.68
N ASP A 228 -4.04 -26.12 21.87
CA ASP A 228 -5.25 -26.90 22.10
C ASP A 228 -6.44 -26.30 21.33
N GLY A 229 -6.94 -27.00 20.33
CA GLY A 229 -8.09 -26.56 19.56
C GLY A 229 -7.88 -26.58 18.05
N LYS A 230 -6.77 -27.14 17.61
CA LYS A 230 -6.47 -27.35 16.17
C LYS A 230 -6.78 -26.14 15.31
N THR A 231 -6.30 -24.97 15.75
CA THR A 231 -6.36 -23.73 15.00
C THR A 231 -4.97 -23.35 14.52
N PHE A 232 -4.90 -22.84 13.30
CA PHE A 232 -3.69 -22.22 12.78
C PHE A 232 -4.04 -21.05 11.84
N ALA A 233 -3.10 -20.16 11.66
CA ALA A 233 -3.23 -19.07 10.73
C ALA A 233 -1.99 -19.01 9.85
N PHE A 234 -2.19 -18.67 8.58
CA PHE A 234 -1.10 -18.37 7.68
C PHE A 234 -1.46 -17.14 6.84
N TYR A 235 -0.46 -16.56 6.19
CA TYR A 235 -0.63 -15.41 5.34
C TYR A 235 -0.34 -15.80 3.90
N SER A 236 -1.18 -15.35 2.99
CA SER A 236 -1.08 -15.65 1.56
C SER A 236 -1.21 -14.38 0.75
N LEU A 237 -0.42 -14.26 -0.30
CA LEU A 237 -0.65 -13.25 -1.33
C LEU A 237 -2.00 -13.50 -2.00
N GLU A 238 -2.58 -12.45 -2.57
CA GLU A 238 -3.83 -12.56 -3.33
C GLU A 238 -3.61 -13.37 -4.62
N SER A 239 -4.55 -14.28 -4.92
CA SER A 239 -4.49 -15.12 -6.11
C SER A 239 -5.89 -15.58 -6.52
N VAL A 240 -6.04 -15.95 -7.78
CA VAL A 240 -7.23 -16.66 -8.30
C VAL A 240 -7.26 -18.13 -7.87
N LEU A 241 -6.09 -18.71 -7.60
CA LEU A 241 -6.00 -20.04 -7.01
C LEU A 241 -6.14 -19.94 -5.49
N THR A 242 -7.02 -20.74 -4.93
CA THR A 242 -7.28 -20.74 -3.48
C THR A 242 -6.32 -21.69 -2.79
N PRO A 243 -5.47 -21.23 -1.86
CA PRO A 243 -4.67 -22.09 -1.02
C PRO A 243 -5.54 -23.05 -0.20
N ARG A 244 -5.07 -24.28 -0.04
CA ARG A 244 -5.78 -25.34 0.69
C ARG A 244 -4.97 -25.83 1.86
N ALA A 245 -5.63 -26.03 3.00
CA ALA A 245 -5.02 -26.70 4.13
C ALA A 245 -5.11 -28.23 3.96
N GLU A 246 -4.02 -28.93 4.23
CA GLU A 246 -3.98 -30.37 4.31
C GLU A 246 -3.58 -30.82 5.71
N ILE A 247 -4.25 -31.85 6.21
CA ILE A 247 -3.99 -32.45 7.51
C ILE A 247 -3.86 -33.95 7.27
N PRO A 248 -2.77 -34.60 7.73
CA PRO A 248 -2.63 -36.03 7.58
C PRO A 248 -3.76 -36.76 8.30
N VAL A 249 -4.44 -37.65 7.62
CA VAL A 249 -5.46 -38.51 8.19
C VAL A 249 -4.94 -39.92 8.18
N THR A 250 -4.74 -40.51 9.37
CA THR A 250 -4.42 -41.92 9.51
C THR A 250 -5.71 -42.73 9.59
N ALA A 251 -6.10 -43.37 8.50
CA ALA A 251 -7.21 -44.27 8.33
C ALA A 251 -8.63 -43.69 8.41
N GLY A 252 -9.21 -43.51 7.25
CA GLY A 252 -10.63 -43.23 7.01
C GLY A 252 -10.76 -42.59 5.64
N THR A 253 -11.61 -43.11 4.77
CA THR A 253 -11.97 -42.49 3.50
C THR A 253 -12.61 -41.13 3.78
N TYR A 254 -11.89 -40.07 3.52
CA TYR A 254 -12.39 -38.70 3.58
C TYR A 254 -12.91 -38.31 2.19
N GLU A 255 -14.21 -38.07 2.05
CA GLU A 255 -14.78 -37.35 0.92
C GLU A 255 -14.78 -35.86 1.24
N GLU A 256 -13.98 -35.14 0.46
CA GLU A 256 -13.86 -33.68 0.54
C GLU A 256 -15.15 -33.02 0.05
N GLN A 257 -16.01 -32.58 0.97
CA GLN A 257 -17.18 -31.75 0.60
C GLN A 257 -16.78 -30.27 0.52
N TYR A 258 -16.48 -29.81 -0.67
CA TYR A 258 -16.41 -28.40 -0.96
C TYR A 258 -17.81 -27.81 -1.09
N ALA A 259 -18.18 -26.91 -0.21
CA ALA A 259 -19.27 -25.98 -0.46
C ALA A 259 -18.69 -24.76 -1.20
N PRO A 260 -19.04 -24.50 -2.45
CA PRO A 260 -18.63 -23.28 -3.13
C PRO A 260 -19.23 -22.07 -2.38
N ARG A 261 -18.38 -21.09 -2.07
CA ARG A 261 -18.86 -19.81 -1.56
C ARG A 261 -19.60 -19.10 -2.69
N GLU A 262 -20.89 -18.89 -2.50
CA GLU A 262 -21.65 -17.97 -3.33
C GLU A 262 -21.10 -16.55 -3.13
N LYS A 263 -20.99 -15.83 -4.26
CA LYS A 263 -20.47 -14.45 -4.35
C LYS A 263 -21.44 -13.43 -3.75
#